data_b01c040bd679a23d877cbf97d1b8c0c7
#
_entry.id   b01c040bd679a23d877cbf97d1b8c0c7
#
_cell.length_a   1.000
_cell.length_b   1.000
_cell.length_c   1.000
_cell.angle_alpha   90.00
_cell.angle_beta   90.00
_cell.angle_gamma   90.00
#
_symmetry.space_group_name_H-M   'P 1'
#
loop_
_entity.id
_entity.type
_entity.pdbx_description
1 polymer ?
#
loop_
_entity_poly.entity_id
_entity_poly.type
_entity_poly.pdbx_seq_one_letter_code
_entity_poly.pdbx_strand_id
1 'polypeptide(L)'
;MPPNRRTLSAACLVLASMTLPAVTIHAAPSTNTRATAVTVATLAPLDRAHTFAQVREGDAVRTLLVLALSDKNITALDLSALSGLYSTDAFDVINRFSTAQLNDLASAKRGARAYAWPDLIGVGPRGLAHIAAGTNYPAHGDEVGVADAFLFPKISPAGGPRTTIVAGPGALIDYEVEVCARFDREIRSLHDFDEARKGFFVCGDFSDRATMMRKLNLKEITSGDGFPDAKSGPDRFPSGPFLVVPTDWKRFVSELVIETHVNGERRQLAAAAHMIKDLRTIVQETLEDAATRTWSYQDGRIPMVRRLAIGTDSAILTGTGDGVVFQEPDTDTVKALMGAKDRAAQIVVIERYIASEAAKRTYLQPADRVRYSSNYLGAIDTRVIAPPRNDQ
;
A
#
# COMPACT_ATOMS: atom_id res chain seq x y z
N MET A 1 6.15 -55.44 10.47
CA MET A 1 5.39 -54.38 11.17
C MET A 1 5.09 -53.32 10.14
N PRO A 2 3.81 -53.05 9.79
CA PRO A 2 3.45 -52.09 8.77
C PRO A 2 3.23 -50.69 9.39
N PRO A 3 3.36 -49.60 8.61
CA PRO A 3 3.19 -48.23 9.08
C PRO A 3 1.72 -47.83 9.13
N ASN A 4 1.39 -47.08 10.16
CA ASN A 4 0.08 -46.51 10.47
C ASN A 4 -0.36 -45.48 9.43
N ARG A 5 -1.50 -45.73 8.80
CA ARG A 5 -2.28 -44.73 8.03
C ARG A 5 -3.06 -43.85 9.03
N ARG A 6 -2.82 -42.57 9.01
CA ARG A 6 -3.71 -41.59 9.65
C ARG A 6 -4.75 -41.16 8.64
N THR A 7 -6.00 -41.47 8.94
CA THR A 7 -7.20 -41.10 8.21
C THR A 7 -7.55 -39.61 8.44
N LEU A 8 -7.81 -38.91 7.37
CA LEU A 8 -8.47 -37.60 7.41
C LEU A 8 -9.93 -37.77 7.80
N SER A 9 -10.34 -37.08 8.87
CA SER A 9 -11.75 -36.96 9.25
C SER A 9 -12.35 -35.70 8.60
N ALA A 10 -13.32 -35.93 7.74
CA ALA A 10 -14.23 -34.89 7.26
C ALA A 10 -15.18 -34.54 8.42
N ALA A 11 -15.24 -33.27 8.82
CA ALA A 11 -16.20 -32.79 9.79
C ALA A 11 -17.48 -32.33 9.06
N CYS A 12 -18.55 -33.12 9.17
CA CYS A 12 -19.92 -32.70 8.87
C CYS A 12 -20.41 -31.77 9.98
N LEU A 13 -20.87 -30.58 9.61
CA LEU A 13 -21.61 -29.68 10.51
C LEU A 13 -23.03 -30.22 10.71
N VAL A 14 -23.35 -30.71 11.92
CA VAL A 14 -24.69 -30.98 12.38
C VAL A 14 -25.15 -29.80 13.25
N LEU A 15 -26.18 -29.09 12.81
CA LEU A 15 -26.86 -28.09 13.64
C LEU A 15 -27.60 -28.79 14.80
N ALA A 16 -27.15 -28.57 16.00
CA ALA A 16 -27.90 -28.87 17.22
C ALA A 16 -28.17 -27.55 17.94
N SER A 17 -29.44 -27.16 17.96
CA SER A 17 -29.98 -26.04 18.75
C SER A 17 -29.88 -26.37 20.23
N MET A 18 -28.95 -25.76 20.96
CA MET A 18 -28.96 -25.72 22.42
C MET A 18 -29.07 -24.27 22.89
N THR A 19 -30.16 -23.97 23.54
CA THR A 19 -30.37 -22.72 24.29
C THR A 19 -29.50 -22.73 25.54
N LEU A 20 -28.54 -21.85 25.61
CA LEU A 20 -27.71 -21.57 26.80
C LEU A 20 -28.12 -20.22 27.41
N PRO A 21 -28.06 -20.07 28.75
CA PRO A 21 -28.48 -18.84 29.43
C PRO A 21 -27.51 -17.69 29.11
N ALA A 22 -28.07 -16.49 28.95
CA ALA A 22 -27.34 -15.26 28.69
C ALA A 22 -26.33 -14.94 29.83
N VAL A 23 -25.07 -15.14 29.55
CA VAL A 23 -23.98 -14.59 30.37
C VAL A 23 -23.76 -13.16 29.88
N THR A 24 -24.10 -12.18 30.70
CA THR A 24 -23.81 -10.76 30.43
C THR A 24 -22.31 -10.53 30.55
N ILE A 25 -21.60 -10.61 29.43
CA ILE A 25 -20.21 -10.19 29.38
C ILE A 25 -20.23 -8.66 29.33
N HIS A 26 -19.77 -8.01 30.41
CA HIS A 26 -19.44 -6.59 30.38
C HIS A 26 -18.23 -6.42 29.47
N ALA A 27 -18.46 -5.98 28.24
CA ALA A 27 -17.40 -5.52 27.36
C ALA A 27 -16.71 -4.32 28.02
N ALA A 28 -15.40 -4.44 28.24
CA ALA A 28 -14.58 -3.30 28.61
C ALA A 28 -14.72 -2.22 27.52
N PRO A 29 -14.73 -0.91 27.87
CA PRO A 29 -14.84 0.13 26.86
C PRO A 29 -13.64 0.03 25.93
N SER A 30 -13.87 -0.37 24.69
CA SER A 30 -12.89 -0.18 23.61
C SER A 30 -12.69 1.33 23.50
N THR A 31 -11.50 1.81 23.82
CA THR A 31 -11.08 3.18 23.50
C THR A 31 -10.99 3.26 21.98
N ASN A 32 -12.12 3.51 21.35
CA ASN A 32 -12.23 3.76 19.92
C ASN A 32 -11.58 5.12 19.67
N THR A 33 -10.27 5.14 19.46
CA THR A 33 -9.54 6.34 19.02
C THR A 33 -9.98 6.57 17.58
N ARG A 34 -11.08 7.30 17.41
CA ARG A 34 -11.60 7.67 16.10
C ARG A 34 -10.52 8.48 15.40
N ALA A 35 -10.00 7.98 14.26
CA ALA A 35 -9.01 8.70 13.48
C ALA A 35 -9.56 10.10 13.14
N THR A 36 -8.73 11.13 13.37
CA THR A 36 -9.11 12.52 13.06
C THR A 36 -8.77 12.78 11.60
N ALA A 37 -9.71 13.29 10.84
CA ALA A 37 -9.52 13.59 9.42
C ALA A 37 -8.27 14.46 9.16
N VAL A 38 -7.51 14.10 8.11
CA VAL A 38 -6.32 14.84 7.68
C VAL A 38 -6.74 15.96 6.74
N THR A 39 -6.84 17.17 7.26
CA THR A 39 -7.24 18.34 6.43
C THR A 39 -6.06 18.97 5.69
N VAL A 40 -4.88 18.99 6.29
CA VAL A 40 -3.63 19.52 5.72
C VAL A 40 -2.46 18.69 6.21
N ALA A 41 -1.56 18.31 5.30
CA ALA A 41 -0.31 17.66 5.68
C ALA A 41 0.53 18.60 6.57
N THR A 42 1.10 18.06 7.64
CA THR A 42 2.01 18.77 8.54
C THR A 42 3.38 18.11 8.48
N LEU A 43 4.43 18.81 8.92
CA LEU A 43 5.72 18.16 9.11
C LEU A 43 5.73 17.38 10.40
N ALA A 44 6.35 16.21 10.38
CA ALA A 44 6.69 15.52 11.60
C ALA A 44 7.64 16.39 12.45
N PRO A 45 7.47 16.44 13.79
CA PRO A 45 8.41 17.15 14.66
C PRO A 45 9.84 16.64 14.50
N LEU A 46 10.82 17.56 14.46
CA LEU A 46 12.23 17.23 14.19
C LEU A 46 12.86 16.28 15.22
N ASP A 47 12.38 16.28 16.45
CA ASP A 47 12.78 15.33 17.48
C ASP A 47 12.25 13.89 17.23
N ARG A 48 11.33 13.73 16.30
CA ARG A 48 10.73 12.44 15.92
C ARG A 48 11.18 11.94 14.56
N ALA A 49 11.26 12.83 13.57
CA ALA A 49 11.59 12.42 12.20
C ALA A 49 12.15 13.57 11.37
N HIS A 50 12.93 13.22 10.35
CA HIS A 50 13.30 14.14 9.28
C HIS A 50 12.42 13.87 8.05
N THR A 51 11.91 14.94 7.45
CA THR A 51 11.12 14.87 6.22
C THR A 51 11.99 15.29 5.04
N PHE A 52 12.06 14.44 4.03
CA PHE A 52 12.81 14.69 2.79
C PHE A 52 11.85 14.76 1.62
N ALA A 53 12.25 15.54 0.60
CA ALA A 53 11.57 15.61 -0.69
C ALA A 53 12.59 15.54 -1.81
N GLN A 54 12.12 15.27 -3.03
CA GLN A 54 12.97 15.32 -4.21
C GLN A 54 12.38 16.25 -5.27
N VAL A 55 13.25 16.95 -5.99
CA VAL A 55 12.92 17.76 -7.16
C VAL A 55 13.83 17.41 -8.32
N ARG A 56 13.33 17.60 -9.54
CA ARG A 56 14.14 17.43 -10.76
C ARG A 56 14.52 18.81 -11.28
N GLU A 57 15.81 18.99 -11.53
CA GLU A 57 16.35 20.20 -12.13
C GLU A 57 17.25 19.79 -13.31
N GLY A 58 16.76 19.95 -14.55
CA GLY A 58 17.34 19.33 -15.73
C GLY A 58 17.38 17.79 -15.59
N ASP A 59 18.55 17.20 -15.81
CA ASP A 59 18.76 15.75 -15.66
C ASP A 59 19.07 15.33 -14.22
N ALA A 60 19.34 16.28 -13.33
CA ALA A 60 19.69 15.99 -11.95
C ALA A 60 18.42 15.85 -11.06
N VAL A 61 18.49 14.91 -10.13
CA VAL A 61 17.54 14.82 -9.02
C VAL A 61 18.22 15.30 -7.75
N ARG A 62 17.59 16.27 -7.09
CA ARG A 62 18.04 16.84 -5.82
C ARG A 62 17.22 16.29 -4.67
N THR A 63 17.89 15.91 -3.60
CA THR A 63 17.26 15.52 -2.33
C THR A 63 17.32 16.69 -1.37
N LEU A 64 16.17 17.02 -0.81
CA LEU A 64 15.90 18.19 0.04
C LEU A 64 15.57 17.76 1.46
N LEU A 65 16.08 18.47 2.47
CA LEU A 65 15.58 18.38 3.85
C LEU A 65 14.49 19.44 4.04
N VAL A 66 13.25 19.02 4.25
CA VAL A 66 12.10 19.91 4.36
C VAL A 66 12.04 20.51 5.76
N LEU A 67 11.88 21.83 5.84
CA LEU A 67 11.90 22.59 7.09
C LEU A 67 10.57 23.26 7.43
N ALA A 68 9.76 23.57 6.41
CA ALA A 68 8.45 24.18 6.58
C ALA A 68 7.56 23.92 5.37
N LEU A 69 6.25 23.94 5.60
CA LEU A 69 5.22 23.85 4.57
C LEU A 69 4.41 25.13 4.52
N SER A 70 3.99 25.51 3.31
CA SER A 70 2.99 26.53 3.07
C SER A 70 2.02 26.09 1.97
N ASP A 71 0.97 26.84 1.71
CA ASP A 71 -0.04 26.51 0.68
C ASP A 71 0.57 26.40 -0.73
N LYS A 72 1.65 27.12 -1.01
CA LYS A 72 2.23 27.24 -2.36
C LYS A 72 3.54 26.47 -2.54
N ASN A 73 4.29 26.26 -1.46
CA ASN A 73 5.64 25.72 -1.52
C ASN A 73 6.06 25.02 -0.22
N ILE A 74 7.16 24.31 -0.29
CA ILE A 74 7.94 23.88 0.85
C ILE A 74 9.16 24.78 1.01
N THR A 75 9.63 24.97 2.23
CA THR A 75 10.96 25.54 2.50
C THR A 75 11.90 24.43 2.84
N ALA A 76 13.04 24.30 2.15
CA ALA A 76 13.93 23.17 2.33
C ALA A 76 15.41 23.54 2.09
N LEU A 77 16.30 22.72 2.64
CA LEU A 77 17.73 22.72 2.36
C LEU A 77 18.08 21.71 1.28
N ASP A 78 18.92 22.08 0.33
CA ASP A 78 19.40 21.21 -0.74
C ASP A 78 20.57 20.35 -0.23
N LEU A 79 20.27 19.13 0.21
CA LEU A 79 21.26 18.18 0.69
C LEU A 79 22.17 17.68 -0.43
N SER A 80 21.66 17.61 -1.66
CA SER A 80 22.48 17.21 -2.81
C SER A 80 23.57 18.23 -3.07
N ALA A 81 23.27 19.53 -3.02
CA ALA A 81 24.26 20.58 -3.15
C ALA A 81 25.28 20.58 -1.98
N LEU A 82 24.81 20.33 -0.75
CA LEU A 82 25.67 20.29 0.43
C LEU A 82 26.64 19.09 0.42
N SER A 83 26.20 17.94 -0.10
CA SER A 83 27.02 16.71 -0.18
C SER A 83 27.81 16.58 -1.48
N GLY A 84 27.47 17.35 -2.52
CA GLY A 84 27.99 17.17 -3.87
C GLY A 84 27.48 15.91 -4.59
N LEU A 85 26.46 15.23 -4.03
CA LEU A 85 25.89 13.99 -4.57
C LEU A 85 24.48 14.21 -5.10
N TYR A 86 24.26 13.86 -6.36
CA TYR A 86 22.97 13.89 -7.03
C TYR A 86 22.57 12.45 -7.35
N SER A 87 21.49 11.99 -6.76
CA SER A 87 20.99 10.64 -6.97
C SER A 87 19.46 10.63 -7.08
N THR A 88 19.01 9.69 -7.87
CA THR A 88 17.56 9.40 -7.98
C THR A 88 17.03 8.62 -6.78
N ASP A 89 17.92 8.00 -5.98
CA ASP A 89 17.58 7.44 -4.69
C ASP A 89 17.91 8.46 -3.59
N ALA A 90 16.88 8.88 -2.85
CA ALA A 90 17.04 9.83 -1.76
C ALA A 90 17.99 9.33 -0.67
N PHE A 91 18.03 8.02 -0.40
CA PHE A 91 18.88 7.45 0.65
C PHE A 91 20.38 7.56 0.32
N ASP A 92 20.79 7.55 -0.95
CA ASP A 92 22.18 7.78 -1.33
C ASP A 92 22.70 9.12 -0.80
N VAL A 93 21.85 10.14 -0.85
CA VAL A 93 22.17 11.50 -0.35
C VAL A 93 21.98 11.59 1.16
N ILE A 94 20.87 11.06 1.69
CA ILE A 94 20.53 11.10 3.13
C ILE A 94 21.64 10.43 3.94
N ASN A 95 22.20 9.32 3.47
CA ASN A 95 23.24 8.56 4.15
C ASN A 95 24.61 9.28 4.23
N ARG A 96 24.75 10.42 3.56
CA ARG A 96 25.93 11.29 3.72
C ARG A 96 25.89 12.09 5.03
N PHE A 97 24.74 12.08 5.73
CA PHE A 97 24.52 12.88 6.92
C PHE A 97 24.12 11.99 8.11
N SER A 98 24.75 12.21 9.25
CA SER A 98 24.26 11.65 10.51
C SER A 98 22.99 12.37 10.97
N THR A 99 22.23 11.75 11.88
CA THR A 99 21.03 12.37 12.48
C THR A 99 21.39 13.70 13.17
N ALA A 100 22.53 13.78 13.85
CA ALA A 100 23.01 15.02 14.49
C ALA A 100 23.25 16.12 13.47
N GLN A 101 23.93 15.82 12.36
CA GLN A 101 24.16 16.79 11.28
C GLN A 101 22.85 17.28 10.65
N LEU A 102 21.87 16.39 10.45
CA LEU A 102 20.54 16.79 9.95
C LEU A 102 19.82 17.71 10.92
N ASN A 103 19.91 17.46 12.24
CA ASN A 103 19.35 18.33 13.28
C ASN A 103 20.02 19.71 13.28
N ASP A 104 21.35 19.76 13.17
CA ASP A 104 22.12 21.01 13.12
C ASP A 104 21.75 21.84 11.88
N LEU A 105 21.65 21.19 10.72
CA LEU A 105 21.24 21.81 9.46
C LEU A 105 19.80 22.36 9.57
N ALA A 106 18.87 21.56 10.11
CA ALA A 106 17.48 21.97 10.28
C ALA A 106 17.32 23.13 11.25
N SER A 107 18.14 23.18 12.30
CA SER A 107 18.15 24.26 13.28
C SER A 107 18.77 25.55 12.72
N ALA A 108 19.87 25.44 11.99
CA ALA A 108 20.58 26.58 11.40
C ALA A 108 19.80 27.22 10.25
N LYS A 109 19.05 26.44 9.46
CA LYS A 109 18.26 26.84 8.28
C LYS A 109 19.04 27.66 7.22
N ARG A 110 20.38 27.65 7.30
CA ARG A 110 21.24 28.46 6.46
C ARG A 110 21.23 27.97 5.02
N GLY A 111 20.84 28.81 4.08
CA GLY A 111 20.70 28.43 2.67
C GLY A 111 19.36 27.76 2.30
N ALA A 112 18.38 27.76 3.21
CA ALA A 112 17.04 27.26 2.91
C ALA A 112 16.38 28.07 1.79
N ARG A 113 15.69 27.38 0.87
CA ARG A 113 14.99 27.98 -0.27
C ARG A 113 13.55 27.43 -0.35
N ALA A 114 12.69 28.17 -1.07
CA ALA A 114 11.36 27.71 -1.41
C ALA A 114 11.39 26.85 -2.68
N TYR A 115 10.61 25.76 -2.69
CA TYR A 115 10.36 24.88 -3.83
C TYR A 115 8.85 24.70 -3.98
N ALA A 116 8.33 24.92 -5.19
CA ALA A 116 6.90 24.86 -5.41
C ALA A 116 6.38 23.41 -5.35
N TRP A 117 5.17 23.21 -4.83
CA TRP A 117 4.55 21.89 -4.80
C TRP A 117 4.56 21.14 -6.14
N PRO A 118 4.30 21.82 -7.29
CA PRO A 118 4.35 21.17 -8.59
C PRO A 118 5.72 20.60 -8.99
N ASP A 119 6.81 21.09 -8.41
CA ASP A 119 8.17 20.65 -8.76
C ASP A 119 8.58 19.38 -8.00
N LEU A 120 7.85 19.02 -6.94
CA LEU A 120 8.13 17.82 -6.16
C LEU A 120 7.80 16.57 -6.98
N ILE A 121 8.72 15.61 -6.96
CA ILE A 121 8.56 14.29 -7.57
C ILE A 121 8.25 13.23 -6.51
N GLY A 122 7.81 12.03 -6.93
CA GLY A 122 7.57 10.92 -6.02
C GLY A 122 8.87 10.38 -5.42
N VAL A 123 8.79 9.98 -4.15
CA VAL A 123 9.92 9.42 -3.39
C VAL A 123 9.94 7.89 -3.37
N GLY A 124 9.01 7.25 -4.09
CA GLY A 124 8.97 5.79 -4.23
C GLY A 124 10.25 5.25 -4.86
N PRO A 125 10.57 3.96 -4.61
CA PRO A 125 11.75 3.32 -5.17
C PRO A 125 11.64 3.13 -6.68
N ARG A 126 12.77 2.90 -7.33
CA ARG A 126 12.84 2.79 -8.80
C ARG A 126 12.65 1.39 -9.36
N GLY A 127 12.66 0.39 -8.52
CA GLY A 127 12.41 -0.99 -8.94
C GLY A 127 10.96 -1.21 -9.36
N LEU A 128 10.71 -2.37 -9.92
CA LEU A 128 9.37 -2.77 -10.34
C LEU A 128 8.72 -3.75 -9.35
N ALA A 129 9.54 -4.49 -8.58
CA ALA A 129 9.06 -5.53 -7.68
C ALA A 129 8.97 -5.00 -6.25
N HIS A 130 7.77 -5.06 -5.70
CA HIS A 130 7.45 -4.58 -4.36
C HIS A 130 6.71 -5.67 -3.60
N ILE A 131 6.66 -5.54 -2.28
CA ILE A 131 5.91 -6.40 -1.38
C ILE A 131 4.61 -5.66 -1.02
N ALA A 132 3.46 -6.34 -1.09
CA ALA A 132 2.19 -5.76 -0.68
C ALA A 132 1.48 -6.68 0.32
N ALA A 133 0.79 -6.08 1.29
CA ALA A 133 -0.03 -6.77 2.27
C ALA A 133 -1.51 -6.59 1.94
N GLY A 134 -2.23 -7.71 1.79
CA GLY A 134 -3.69 -7.73 1.67
C GLY A 134 -4.34 -7.83 3.05
N THR A 135 -5.50 -7.20 3.23
CA THR A 135 -6.36 -7.27 4.44
C THR A 135 -5.62 -7.03 5.77
N ASN A 136 -4.61 -6.15 5.76
CA ASN A 136 -3.79 -5.86 6.94
C ASN A 136 -4.47 -4.90 7.95
N TYR A 137 -5.74 -4.57 7.75
CA TYR A 137 -6.59 -3.83 8.70
C TYR A 137 -7.86 -4.64 8.96
N PRO A 138 -8.23 -4.89 10.23
CA PRO A 138 -9.40 -5.71 10.55
C PRO A 138 -10.69 -5.24 9.88
N ALA A 139 -10.96 -3.92 9.91
CA ALA A 139 -12.17 -3.36 9.28
C ALA A 139 -12.22 -3.58 7.77
N HIS A 140 -11.06 -3.52 7.07
CA HIS A 140 -10.99 -3.85 5.66
C HIS A 140 -11.16 -5.37 5.42
N GLY A 141 -10.58 -6.20 6.28
CA GLY A 141 -10.80 -7.65 6.24
C GLY A 141 -12.28 -8.02 6.36
N ASP A 142 -12.98 -7.40 7.31
CA ASP A 142 -14.44 -7.58 7.51
C ASP A 142 -15.24 -7.11 6.28
N GLU A 143 -14.81 -5.98 5.65
CA GLU A 143 -15.46 -5.40 4.46
C GLU A 143 -15.42 -6.33 3.25
N VAL A 144 -14.31 -7.05 3.05
CA VAL A 144 -14.08 -7.91 1.87
C VAL A 144 -14.23 -9.41 2.16
N GLY A 145 -14.61 -9.77 3.39
CA GLY A 145 -14.83 -11.17 3.80
C GLY A 145 -13.56 -12.00 3.96
N VAL A 146 -12.41 -11.36 4.25
CA VAL A 146 -11.10 -12.04 4.42
C VAL A 146 -10.41 -11.53 5.68
N ALA A 147 -10.49 -12.31 6.77
CA ALA A 147 -10.00 -11.89 8.09
C ALA A 147 -8.46 -11.90 8.23
N ASP A 148 -7.78 -12.81 7.54
CA ASP A 148 -6.34 -13.00 7.70
C ASP A 148 -5.54 -12.09 6.76
N ALA A 149 -4.56 -11.39 7.32
CA ALA A 149 -3.61 -10.62 6.53
C ALA A 149 -2.60 -11.54 5.82
N PHE A 150 -2.37 -11.29 4.54
CA PHE A 150 -1.46 -12.08 3.68
C PHE A 150 -0.57 -11.18 2.84
N LEU A 151 0.49 -11.76 2.24
CA LEU A 151 1.45 -11.03 1.41
C LEU A 151 1.40 -11.51 -0.03
N PHE A 152 1.69 -10.58 -0.96
CA PHE A 152 1.82 -10.87 -2.39
C PHE A 152 2.79 -9.88 -3.06
N PRO A 153 3.45 -10.28 -4.17
CA PRO A 153 4.29 -9.37 -4.93
C PRO A 153 3.46 -8.42 -5.81
N LYS A 154 3.89 -7.16 -5.86
CA LYS A 154 3.35 -6.13 -6.76
C LYS A 154 4.41 -5.71 -7.75
N ILE A 155 4.07 -5.76 -9.05
CA ILE A 155 4.99 -5.42 -10.14
C ILE A 155 4.52 -4.13 -10.82
N SER A 156 5.06 -3.00 -10.38
CA SER A 156 4.60 -1.69 -10.82
C SER A 156 5.70 -0.64 -10.62
N PRO A 157 5.98 0.23 -11.58
CA PRO A 157 6.86 1.37 -11.29
C PRO A 157 6.19 2.32 -10.31
N ALA A 158 6.97 2.89 -9.39
CA ALA A 158 6.46 3.95 -8.52
C ALA A 158 6.21 5.22 -9.34
N GLY A 159 4.99 5.72 -9.29
CA GLY A 159 4.60 7.01 -9.90
C GLY A 159 4.90 8.21 -9.01
N GLY A 160 4.54 9.40 -9.48
CA GLY A 160 4.70 10.65 -8.73
C GLY A 160 3.47 11.02 -7.90
N PRO A 161 3.55 12.15 -7.16
CA PRO A 161 2.45 12.66 -6.36
C PRO A 161 1.31 13.27 -7.19
N ARG A 162 1.53 13.45 -8.48
CA ARG A 162 0.51 13.84 -9.46
C ARG A 162 0.59 12.88 -10.62
N THR A 163 -0.48 12.12 -10.81
CA THR A 163 -0.48 11.02 -11.79
C THR A 163 -1.85 10.83 -12.43
N THR A 164 -1.93 9.88 -13.32
CA THR A 164 -3.17 9.43 -13.93
C THR A 164 -3.31 7.92 -13.77
N ILE A 165 -4.54 7.42 -13.80
CA ILE A 165 -4.83 6.00 -13.93
C ILE A 165 -5.86 5.79 -15.04
N VAL A 166 -5.66 4.75 -15.84
CA VAL A 166 -6.56 4.42 -16.95
C VAL A 166 -7.69 3.53 -16.45
N ALA A 167 -8.94 3.98 -16.61
CA ALA A 167 -10.13 3.16 -16.44
C ALA A 167 -10.65 2.75 -17.83
N GLY A 168 -10.26 1.55 -18.25
CA GLY A 168 -10.67 0.97 -19.54
C GLY A 168 -12.05 0.31 -19.49
N PRO A 169 -12.64 -0.02 -20.66
CA PRO A 169 -13.88 -0.79 -20.74
C PRO A 169 -13.77 -2.12 -20.01
N GLY A 170 -14.72 -2.41 -19.13
CA GLY A 170 -14.77 -3.66 -18.38
C GLY A 170 -13.78 -3.76 -17.20
N ALA A 171 -12.99 -2.73 -16.94
CA ALA A 171 -12.19 -2.63 -15.71
C ALA A 171 -13.04 -2.11 -14.56
N LEU A 172 -12.81 -2.65 -13.37
CA LEU A 172 -13.40 -2.19 -12.12
C LEU A 172 -12.28 -1.60 -11.25
N ILE A 173 -11.87 -0.36 -11.57
CA ILE A 173 -10.74 0.29 -10.89
C ILE A 173 -11.17 0.78 -9.52
N ASP A 174 -10.49 0.27 -8.50
CA ASP A 174 -10.67 0.60 -7.10
C ASP A 174 -9.44 1.33 -6.56
N TYR A 175 -9.62 2.07 -5.48
CA TYR A 175 -8.60 2.88 -4.82
C TYR A 175 -8.24 2.29 -3.46
N GLU A 176 -6.96 2.36 -3.10
CA GLU A 176 -6.46 1.98 -1.79
C GLU A 176 -5.33 2.94 -1.40
N VAL A 177 -5.50 3.69 -0.30
CA VAL A 177 -4.43 4.49 0.29
C VAL A 177 -3.65 3.65 1.29
N GLU A 178 -2.31 3.76 1.25
CA GLU A 178 -1.46 2.98 2.14
C GLU A 178 -0.29 3.78 2.71
N VAL A 179 0.24 3.31 3.83
CA VAL A 179 1.59 3.65 4.27
C VAL A 179 2.55 2.73 3.52
N CYS A 180 3.54 3.33 2.86
CA CYS A 180 4.61 2.58 2.24
C CYS A 180 5.92 2.78 2.99
N ALA A 181 6.77 1.74 3.00
CA ALA A 181 8.10 1.79 3.58
C ALA A 181 9.17 1.36 2.59
N ARG A 182 10.38 1.93 2.72
CA ARG A 182 11.59 1.51 2.01
C ARG A 182 12.81 1.65 2.90
N PHE A 183 13.91 1.02 2.52
CA PHE A 183 15.12 0.92 3.32
C PHE A 183 16.32 1.57 2.65
N ASP A 184 17.27 2.04 3.46
CA ASP A 184 18.53 2.62 2.99
C ASP A 184 19.57 1.56 2.60
N ARG A 185 19.29 0.30 2.81
CA ARG A 185 20.13 -0.86 2.48
C ARG A 185 19.29 -2.07 2.12
N GLU A 186 19.92 -3.06 1.53
CA GLU A 186 19.32 -4.36 1.27
C GLU A 186 19.06 -5.09 2.59
N ILE A 187 17.89 -5.74 2.71
CA ILE A 187 17.47 -6.48 3.89
C ILE A 187 17.48 -7.98 3.57
N ARG A 188 18.41 -8.72 4.15
CA ARG A 188 18.57 -10.19 4.05
C ARG A 188 18.20 -10.91 5.33
N SER A 189 18.10 -10.16 6.43
CA SER A 189 17.82 -10.67 7.77
C SER A 189 17.09 -9.63 8.61
N LEU A 190 16.51 -10.06 9.73
CA LEU A 190 15.94 -9.13 10.71
C LEU A 190 17.00 -8.24 11.37
N HIS A 191 18.26 -8.67 11.42
CA HIS A 191 19.37 -7.82 11.87
C HIS A 191 19.58 -6.66 10.88
N ASP A 192 19.62 -6.92 9.57
CA ASP A 192 19.73 -5.85 8.57
C ASP A 192 18.54 -4.88 8.68
N PHE A 193 17.34 -5.41 8.92
CA PHE A 193 16.16 -4.58 9.15
C PHE A 193 16.33 -3.71 10.39
N ASP A 194 16.79 -4.25 11.51
CA ASP A 194 16.94 -3.49 12.75
C ASP A 194 17.94 -2.33 12.56
N GLU A 195 19.03 -2.55 11.83
CA GLU A 195 20.08 -1.57 11.53
C GLU A 195 19.73 -0.57 10.42
N ALA A 196 18.79 -0.89 9.53
CA ALA A 196 18.44 -0.04 8.40
C ALA A 196 17.71 1.23 8.84
N ARG A 197 17.97 2.34 8.16
CA ARG A 197 17.06 3.49 8.17
C ARG A 197 15.79 3.11 7.40
N LYS A 198 14.64 3.35 8.04
CA LYS A 198 13.32 3.13 7.45
C LYS A 198 12.78 4.48 7.00
N GLY A 199 12.42 4.59 5.72
CA GLY A 199 11.75 5.75 5.18
C GLY A 199 10.30 5.43 4.83
N PHE A 200 9.37 6.26 5.30
CA PHE A 200 7.94 6.10 5.10
C PHE A 200 7.41 7.15 4.13
N PHE A 201 6.45 6.77 3.31
CA PHE A 201 5.77 7.67 2.38
C PHE A 201 4.32 7.23 2.17
N VAL A 202 3.43 8.15 1.81
CA VAL A 202 2.08 7.78 1.38
C VAL A 202 2.14 7.21 -0.03
N CYS A 203 1.38 6.17 -0.28
CA CYS A 203 1.29 5.53 -1.59
C CYS A 203 -0.14 5.12 -1.91
N GLY A 204 -0.39 4.77 -3.17
CA GLY A 204 -1.64 4.17 -3.61
C GLY A 204 -1.41 2.77 -4.16
N ASP A 205 -2.36 1.88 -3.93
CA ASP A 205 -2.42 0.54 -4.51
C ASP A 205 -3.69 0.38 -5.36
N PHE A 206 -3.70 1.00 -6.55
CA PHE A 206 -4.85 0.88 -7.44
C PHE A 206 -5.04 -0.57 -7.91
N SER A 207 -6.28 -1.04 -7.81
CA SER A 207 -6.67 -2.42 -8.10
C SER A 207 -7.69 -2.48 -9.24
N ASP A 208 -7.54 -3.44 -10.15
CA ASP A 208 -8.60 -3.81 -11.07
C ASP A 208 -9.34 -5.04 -10.53
N ARG A 209 -10.48 -4.80 -9.89
CA ARG A 209 -11.28 -5.87 -9.26
C ARG A 209 -11.84 -6.86 -10.29
N ALA A 210 -12.07 -6.44 -11.53
CA ALA A 210 -12.47 -7.36 -12.59
C ALA A 210 -11.36 -8.38 -12.90
N THR A 211 -10.13 -7.92 -13.04
CA THR A 211 -8.95 -8.79 -13.19
C THR A 211 -8.76 -9.67 -11.95
N MET A 212 -8.92 -9.11 -10.75
CA MET A 212 -8.82 -9.85 -9.50
C MET A 212 -9.80 -11.02 -9.47
N MET A 213 -11.09 -10.80 -9.72
CA MET A 213 -12.12 -11.85 -9.73
C MET A 213 -11.81 -12.96 -10.76
N ARG A 214 -11.26 -12.60 -11.91
CA ARG A 214 -10.89 -13.57 -12.95
C ARG A 214 -9.67 -14.42 -12.60
N LYS A 215 -8.76 -13.91 -11.77
CA LYS A 215 -7.46 -14.55 -11.46
C LYS A 215 -7.37 -15.13 -10.06
N LEU A 216 -8.27 -14.74 -9.16
CA LEU A 216 -8.25 -15.12 -7.76
C LEU A 216 -8.31 -16.64 -7.58
N ASN A 217 -7.52 -17.16 -6.64
CA ASN A 217 -7.66 -18.52 -6.14
C ASN A 217 -8.82 -18.60 -5.14
N LEU A 218 -10.01 -18.95 -5.64
CA LEU A 218 -11.23 -19.00 -4.81
C LEU A 218 -11.21 -20.06 -3.71
N LYS A 219 -10.26 -21.01 -3.75
CA LYS A 219 -10.11 -22.04 -2.71
C LYS A 219 -9.25 -21.54 -1.54
N GLU A 220 -8.38 -20.59 -1.80
CA GLU A 220 -7.41 -20.07 -0.83
C GLU A 220 -7.05 -18.62 -1.20
N ILE A 221 -7.93 -17.68 -0.83
CA ILE A 221 -7.76 -16.27 -1.17
C ILE A 221 -6.45 -15.71 -0.56
N THR A 222 -6.13 -16.12 0.67
CA THR A 222 -4.92 -15.74 1.39
C THR A 222 -3.62 -16.30 0.79
N SER A 223 -3.72 -17.16 -0.24
CA SER A 223 -2.57 -17.52 -1.07
C SER A 223 -1.97 -16.30 -1.78
N GLY A 224 -2.73 -15.23 -1.99
CA GLY A 224 -2.31 -14.05 -2.71
C GLY A 224 -2.27 -14.24 -4.24
N ASP A 225 -2.57 -15.43 -4.76
CA ASP A 225 -2.65 -15.68 -6.22
C ASP A 225 -3.81 -14.86 -6.83
N GLY A 226 -3.54 -14.20 -7.96
CA GLY A 226 -4.47 -13.30 -8.64
C GLY A 226 -4.31 -11.82 -8.27
N PHE A 227 -3.74 -11.54 -7.09
CA PHE A 227 -3.46 -10.16 -6.67
C PHE A 227 -2.35 -9.50 -7.50
N PRO A 228 -1.22 -10.18 -7.84
CA PRO A 228 -0.21 -9.57 -8.69
C PRO A 228 -0.77 -9.07 -10.03
N ASP A 229 -1.65 -9.84 -10.69
CA ASP A 229 -2.27 -9.42 -11.95
C ASP A 229 -3.21 -8.20 -11.78
N ALA A 230 -3.98 -8.18 -10.71
CA ALA A 230 -4.98 -7.14 -10.45
C ALA A 230 -4.38 -5.80 -10.02
N LYS A 231 -3.26 -5.86 -9.30
CA LYS A 231 -2.64 -4.71 -8.61
C LYS A 231 -1.34 -4.24 -9.27
N SER A 232 -0.86 -4.92 -10.32
CA SER A 232 0.35 -4.56 -11.04
C SER A 232 0.07 -3.82 -12.34
N GLY A 233 1.09 -3.15 -12.88
CA GLY A 233 1.03 -2.43 -14.14
C GLY A 233 1.41 -0.95 -14.01
N PRO A 234 1.42 -0.22 -15.12
CA PRO A 234 1.70 1.21 -15.12
C PRO A 234 0.63 1.96 -14.32
N ASP A 235 1.05 3.04 -13.65
CA ASP A 235 0.17 3.96 -12.89
C ASP A 235 -0.61 3.34 -11.72
N ARG A 236 -0.31 2.07 -11.35
CA ARG A 236 -0.97 1.37 -10.24
C ARG A 236 -0.34 1.64 -8.88
N PHE A 237 0.83 2.30 -8.84
CA PHE A 237 1.60 2.57 -7.63
C PHE A 237 2.06 4.04 -7.57
N PRO A 238 1.15 5.02 -7.39
CA PRO A 238 1.56 6.40 -7.15
C PRO A 238 2.25 6.53 -5.79
N SER A 239 3.25 7.39 -5.69
CA SER A 239 3.99 7.69 -4.46
C SER A 239 3.96 9.17 -4.11
N GLY A 240 3.86 9.47 -2.82
CA GLY A 240 3.82 10.82 -2.28
C GLY A 240 5.13 11.59 -2.44
N PRO A 241 5.11 12.88 -2.12
CA PRO A 241 6.26 13.76 -2.30
C PRO A 241 7.27 13.68 -1.15
N PHE A 242 6.91 13.09 0.00
CA PHE A 242 7.74 13.07 1.19
C PHE A 242 8.21 11.68 1.55
N LEU A 243 9.52 11.54 1.77
CA LEU A 243 10.15 10.42 2.45
C LEU A 243 10.44 10.86 3.90
N VAL A 244 9.77 10.26 4.86
CA VAL A 244 9.93 10.60 6.28
C VAL A 244 10.74 9.50 6.97
N VAL A 245 11.87 9.88 7.57
CA VAL A 245 12.78 8.96 8.25
C VAL A 245 12.72 9.23 9.75
N PRO A 246 11.98 8.42 10.53
CA PRO A 246 11.83 8.59 11.97
C PRO A 246 13.01 8.02 12.75
N THR A 247 13.18 8.53 13.98
CA THR A 247 14.11 7.97 14.99
C THR A 247 13.56 6.73 15.66
N ASP A 248 12.24 6.70 15.87
CA ASP A 248 11.46 5.54 16.36
C ASP A 248 10.33 5.26 15.36
N TRP A 249 10.55 4.26 14.51
CA TRP A 249 9.61 3.96 13.45
C TRP A 249 8.28 3.37 13.96
N LYS A 250 8.30 2.60 15.05
CA LYS A 250 7.07 2.01 15.61
C LYS A 250 6.14 3.09 16.13
N ARG A 251 6.68 3.98 16.93
CA ARG A 251 5.95 5.13 17.44
C ARG A 251 5.45 6.02 16.30
N PHE A 252 6.31 6.33 15.34
CA PHE A 252 5.94 7.16 14.19
C PHE A 252 4.78 6.55 13.40
N VAL A 253 4.86 5.27 13.03
CA VAL A 253 3.81 4.58 12.28
C VAL A 253 2.49 4.57 13.05
N SER A 254 2.53 4.35 14.38
CA SER A 254 1.30 4.35 15.20
C SER A 254 0.57 5.69 15.25
N GLU A 255 1.24 6.80 14.90
CA GLU A 255 0.65 8.14 14.82
C GLU A 255 0.16 8.51 13.41
N LEU A 256 0.42 7.66 12.41
CA LEU A 256 0.00 7.93 11.03
C LEU A 256 -1.50 7.68 10.85
N VAL A 257 -2.10 8.62 10.13
CA VAL A 257 -3.47 8.52 9.63
C VAL A 257 -3.43 8.69 8.13
N ILE A 258 -4.13 7.82 7.42
CA ILE A 258 -4.27 7.83 5.96
C ILE A 258 -5.72 8.02 5.58
N GLU A 259 -5.96 8.75 4.50
CA GLU A 259 -7.32 9.03 4.05
C GLU A 259 -7.39 9.14 2.52
N THR A 260 -8.52 8.71 1.96
CA THR A 260 -8.86 8.83 0.54
C THR A 260 -10.08 9.72 0.35
N HIS A 261 -9.97 10.65 -0.60
CA HIS A 261 -11.11 11.38 -1.13
C HIS A 261 -11.28 11.08 -2.62
N VAL A 262 -12.53 10.85 -3.04
CA VAL A 262 -12.90 10.75 -4.45
C VAL A 262 -13.85 11.88 -4.77
N ASN A 263 -13.48 12.74 -5.72
CA ASN A 263 -14.25 13.94 -6.11
C ASN A 263 -14.57 14.86 -4.93
N GLY A 264 -13.68 14.89 -3.91
CA GLY A 264 -13.83 15.70 -2.70
C GLY A 264 -14.62 15.00 -1.58
N GLU A 265 -15.23 13.86 -1.83
CA GLU A 265 -15.92 13.05 -0.82
C GLU A 265 -14.94 12.08 -0.17
N ARG A 266 -14.88 12.06 1.17
CA ARG A 266 -14.03 11.12 1.91
C ARG A 266 -14.57 9.71 1.82
N ARG A 267 -13.74 8.78 1.37
CA ARG A 267 -14.05 7.35 1.23
C ARG A 267 -13.37 6.49 2.28
N GLN A 268 -12.08 6.74 2.55
CA GLN A 268 -11.33 5.98 3.55
C GLN A 268 -10.79 6.91 4.62
N LEU A 269 -10.70 6.40 5.85
CA LEU A 269 -10.00 7.05 6.97
C LEU A 269 -9.51 5.96 7.92
N ALA A 270 -8.21 5.73 7.98
CA ALA A 270 -7.65 4.68 8.81
C ALA A 270 -6.42 5.17 9.59
N ALA A 271 -6.27 4.67 10.82
CA ALA A 271 -5.07 4.85 11.61
C ALA A 271 -4.13 3.65 11.41
N ALA A 272 -2.86 3.91 11.07
CA ALA A 272 -1.88 2.86 10.85
C ALA A 272 -1.60 2.01 12.10
N ALA A 273 -1.96 2.50 13.28
CA ALA A 273 -1.94 1.73 14.53
C ALA A 273 -2.85 0.48 14.51
N HIS A 274 -3.81 0.41 13.58
CA HIS A 274 -4.75 -0.71 13.48
C HIS A 274 -4.24 -1.84 12.56
N MET A 275 -3.04 -1.73 12.00
CA MET A 275 -2.45 -2.81 11.20
C MET A 275 -2.29 -4.09 12.01
N ILE A 276 -2.69 -5.23 11.41
CA ILE A 276 -2.55 -6.58 11.99
C ILE A 276 -1.07 -6.97 12.05
N LYS A 277 -0.37 -6.79 10.92
CA LYS A 277 1.07 -7.04 10.78
C LYS A 277 1.81 -5.71 10.76
N ASP A 278 2.73 -5.51 11.69
CA ASP A 278 3.66 -4.38 11.63
C ASP A 278 4.72 -4.59 10.54
N LEU A 279 5.49 -3.53 10.24
CA LEU A 279 6.53 -3.60 9.20
C LEU A 279 7.55 -4.71 9.44
N ARG A 280 7.91 -4.99 10.70
CA ARG A 280 8.88 -6.04 11.05
C ARG A 280 8.33 -7.43 10.77
N THR A 281 7.07 -7.66 11.06
CA THR A 281 6.36 -8.92 10.76
C THR A 281 6.27 -9.14 9.25
N ILE A 282 5.93 -8.10 8.47
CA ILE A 282 5.90 -8.19 7.00
C ILE A 282 7.29 -8.52 6.44
N VAL A 283 8.35 -7.91 6.94
CA VAL A 283 9.73 -8.22 6.53
C VAL A 283 10.09 -9.67 6.88
N GLN A 284 9.77 -10.13 8.08
CA GLN A 284 10.04 -11.50 8.52
C GLN A 284 9.38 -12.52 7.59
N GLU A 285 8.07 -12.41 7.38
CA GLU A 285 7.32 -13.32 6.51
C GLU A 285 7.82 -13.25 5.05
N THR A 286 8.18 -12.05 4.56
CA THR A 286 8.77 -11.89 3.23
C THR A 286 10.07 -12.68 3.07
N LEU A 287 10.95 -12.63 4.06
CA LEU A 287 12.23 -13.36 4.04
C LEU A 287 12.04 -14.87 4.20
N GLU A 288 11.08 -15.31 5.01
CA GLU A 288 10.71 -16.72 5.16
C GLU A 288 10.14 -17.30 3.86
N ASP A 289 9.28 -16.56 3.16
CA ASP A 289 8.69 -16.96 1.88
C ASP A 289 9.66 -16.88 0.69
N ALA A 290 10.71 -16.09 0.78
CA ALA A 290 11.59 -15.72 -0.34
C ALA A 290 12.20 -16.93 -1.09
N ALA A 291 12.51 -18.02 -0.37
CA ALA A 291 13.13 -19.20 -0.94
C ALA A 291 12.12 -20.26 -1.42
N THR A 292 10.87 -20.20 -0.96
CA THR A 292 9.96 -21.36 -1.03
C THR A 292 8.66 -21.06 -1.77
N ARG A 293 8.26 -19.79 -1.81
CA ARG A 293 6.95 -19.39 -2.32
C ARG A 293 7.02 -18.57 -3.61
N THR A 294 6.09 -18.83 -4.49
CA THR A 294 5.90 -18.05 -5.73
C THR A 294 4.43 -17.78 -5.96
N TRP A 295 4.12 -16.72 -6.68
CA TRP A 295 2.77 -16.27 -7.00
C TRP A 295 2.53 -16.28 -8.50
N SER A 296 1.29 -16.53 -8.91
CA SER A 296 0.87 -16.39 -10.29
C SER A 296 0.92 -14.94 -10.72
N TYR A 297 1.52 -14.66 -11.88
CA TYR A 297 1.53 -13.35 -12.52
C TYR A 297 1.61 -13.52 -14.02
N GLN A 298 0.64 -12.96 -14.76
CA GLN A 298 0.46 -13.20 -16.20
C GLN A 298 0.39 -14.71 -16.48
N ASP A 299 1.28 -15.25 -17.31
CA ASP A 299 1.32 -16.67 -17.67
C ASP A 299 2.44 -17.42 -16.95
N GLY A 300 3.04 -16.83 -15.92
CA GLY A 300 4.17 -17.39 -15.19
C GLY A 300 4.01 -17.37 -13.67
N ARG A 301 5.10 -17.65 -13.01
CA ARG A 301 5.21 -17.53 -11.55
C ARG A 301 6.40 -16.65 -11.17
N ILE A 302 6.21 -15.82 -10.15
CA ILE A 302 7.22 -14.88 -9.67
C ILE A 302 7.46 -15.06 -8.17
N PRO A 303 8.68 -14.87 -7.67
CA PRO A 303 8.96 -14.81 -6.24
C PRO A 303 8.53 -13.46 -5.66
N MET A 304 8.42 -13.39 -4.33
CA MET A 304 8.15 -12.13 -3.60
C MET A 304 9.29 -11.12 -3.79
N VAL A 305 10.52 -11.59 -3.64
CA VAL A 305 11.73 -10.79 -3.75
C VAL A 305 12.78 -11.47 -4.60
N ARG A 306 13.65 -10.67 -5.20
CA ARG A 306 14.79 -11.19 -5.96
C ARG A 306 15.96 -11.46 -5.02
N ARG A 307 16.79 -12.48 -5.33
CA ARG A 307 18.02 -12.79 -4.60
C ARG A 307 17.83 -13.02 -3.09
N LEU A 308 16.65 -13.47 -2.68
CA LEU A 308 16.29 -13.72 -1.28
C LEU A 308 16.50 -12.49 -0.37
N ALA A 309 16.26 -11.30 -0.90
CA ALA A 309 16.48 -10.05 -0.18
C ALA A 309 15.48 -8.99 -0.63
N ILE A 310 15.12 -8.09 0.28
CA ILE A 310 14.37 -6.87 -0.04
C ILE A 310 15.40 -5.82 -0.47
N GLY A 311 15.37 -5.45 -1.75
CA GLY A 311 16.32 -4.49 -2.32
C GLY A 311 16.00 -3.04 -1.93
N THR A 312 16.98 -2.15 -2.04
CA THR A 312 16.79 -0.70 -1.87
C THR A 312 15.84 -0.11 -2.93
N ASP A 313 15.71 -0.81 -4.04
CA ASP A 313 14.81 -0.48 -5.15
C ASP A 313 13.38 -1.02 -4.97
N SER A 314 13.07 -1.64 -3.84
CA SER A 314 11.76 -2.18 -3.48
C SER A 314 11.08 -1.34 -2.40
N ALA A 315 9.74 -1.37 -2.38
CA ALA A 315 8.92 -0.87 -1.29
C ALA A 315 8.11 -1.98 -0.66
N ILE A 316 7.68 -1.76 0.58
CA ILE A 316 6.63 -2.52 1.25
C ILE A 316 5.39 -1.63 1.31
N LEU A 317 4.28 -2.10 0.73
CA LEU A 317 2.94 -1.54 0.85
C LEU A 317 2.28 -2.26 2.02
N THR A 318 1.86 -1.51 3.05
CA THR A 318 1.46 -2.13 4.33
C THR A 318 -0.03 -2.48 4.42
N GLY A 319 -0.78 -2.33 3.34
CA GLY A 319 -2.22 -2.55 3.31
C GLY A 319 -3.03 -1.28 3.55
N THR A 320 -4.29 -1.35 3.18
CA THR A 320 -5.27 -0.24 3.27
C THR A 320 -6.32 -0.49 4.34
N GLY A 321 -6.94 0.60 4.82
CA GLY A 321 -8.15 0.54 5.68
C GLY A 321 -9.42 0.28 4.88
N ASP A 322 -10.55 0.20 5.58
CA ASP A 322 -11.89 0.09 5.01
C ASP A 322 -12.31 1.34 4.20
N GLY A 323 -13.41 1.20 3.45
CA GLY A 323 -13.99 2.26 2.60
C GLY A 323 -13.56 2.15 1.13
N VAL A 324 -13.05 1.00 0.69
CA VAL A 324 -12.85 0.68 -0.73
C VAL A 324 -14.20 0.46 -1.44
N VAL A 325 -14.18 0.38 -2.77
CA VAL A 325 -15.43 0.12 -3.51
C VAL A 325 -15.83 -1.35 -3.45
N PHE A 326 -14.84 -2.25 -3.50
CA PHE A 326 -15.07 -3.69 -3.51
C PHE A 326 -15.63 -4.14 -2.15
N GLN A 327 -16.74 -4.87 -2.22
CA GLN A 327 -17.37 -5.54 -1.08
C GLN A 327 -17.39 -7.04 -1.33
N GLU A 328 -17.50 -7.83 -0.27
CA GLU A 328 -17.75 -9.27 -0.41
C GLU A 328 -18.96 -9.50 -1.35
N PRO A 329 -18.85 -10.39 -2.37
CA PRO A 329 -19.98 -10.72 -3.22
C PRO A 329 -21.15 -11.28 -2.39
N ASP A 330 -22.38 -11.01 -2.84
CA ASP A 330 -23.58 -11.51 -2.17
C ASP A 330 -23.60 -13.06 -2.06
N THR A 331 -24.36 -13.55 -1.08
CA THR A 331 -24.43 -14.98 -0.75
C THR A 331 -24.82 -15.86 -1.94
N ASP A 332 -25.64 -15.37 -2.87
CA ASP A 332 -26.06 -16.16 -4.03
C ASP A 332 -24.95 -16.25 -5.07
N THR A 333 -24.21 -15.17 -5.27
CA THR A 333 -22.98 -15.16 -6.10
C THR A 333 -21.93 -16.11 -5.51
N VAL A 334 -21.66 -16.07 -4.20
CA VAL A 334 -20.73 -16.97 -3.51
C VAL A 334 -21.16 -18.43 -3.67
N LYS A 335 -22.45 -18.75 -3.44
CA LYS A 335 -22.98 -20.11 -3.64
C LYS A 335 -22.83 -20.58 -5.09
N ALA A 336 -23.09 -19.71 -6.07
CA ALA A 336 -22.94 -20.04 -7.48
C ALA A 336 -21.48 -20.31 -7.86
N LEU A 337 -20.53 -19.54 -7.30
CA LEU A 337 -19.09 -19.75 -7.49
C LEU A 337 -18.62 -21.08 -6.89
N MET A 338 -19.03 -21.38 -5.66
CA MET A 338 -18.67 -22.62 -4.94
C MET A 338 -19.35 -23.86 -5.53
N GLY A 339 -20.56 -23.72 -6.06
CA GLY A 339 -21.33 -24.81 -6.71
C GLY A 339 -20.93 -25.05 -8.18
N ALA A 340 -20.12 -24.22 -8.78
CA ALA A 340 -19.69 -24.37 -10.17
C ALA A 340 -18.83 -25.63 -10.36
N LYS A 341 -19.19 -26.44 -11.36
CA LYS A 341 -18.56 -27.76 -11.61
C LYS A 341 -17.08 -27.68 -12.00
N ASP A 342 -16.67 -26.60 -12.63
CA ASP A 342 -15.32 -26.37 -13.14
C ASP A 342 -15.00 -24.87 -13.28
N ARG A 343 -13.77 -24.55 -13.65
CA ARG A 343 -13.32 -23.15 -13.81
C ARG A 343 -14.10 -22.41 -14.90
N ALA A 344 -14.49 -23.07 -15.98
CA ALA A 344 -15.26 -22.43 -17.05
C ALA A 344 -16.65 -21.99 -16.54
N ALA A 345 -17.31 -22.82 -15.74
CA ALA A 345 -18.57 -22.46 -15.10
C ALA A 345 -18.40 -21.33 -14.07
N GLN A 346 -17.29 -21.33 -13.30
CA GLN A 346 -16.96 -20.21 -12.40
C GLN A 346 -16.80 -18.90 -13.16
N ILE A 347 -16.09 -18.90 -14.31
CA ILE A 347 -15.89 -17.71 -15.12
C ILE A 347 -17.21 -17.12 -15.60
N VAL A 348 -18.21 -17.94 -15.95
CA VAL A 348 -19.54 -17.43 -16.32
C VAL A 348 -20.20 -16.66 -15.16
N VAL A 349 -20.07 -17.14 -13.94
CA VAL A 349 -20.59 -16.45 -12.75
C VAL A 349 -19.82 -15.16 -12.51
N ILE A 350 -18.49 -15.20 -12.60
CA ILE A 350 -17.60 -14.05 -12.44
C ILE A 350 -17.93 -12.95 -13.44
N GLU A 351 -18.09 -13.28 -14.73
CA GLU A 351 -18.41 -12.27 -15.75
C GLU A 351 -19.78 -11.62 -15.53
N ARG A 352 -20.78 -12.38 -15.05
CA ARG A 352 -22.07 -11.80 -14.65
C ARG A 352 -21.93 -10.84 -13.47
N TYR A 353 -21.16 -11.22 -12.45
CA TYR A 353 -20.86 -10.36 -11.31
C TYR A 353 -20.18 -9.09 -11.77
N ILE A 354 -19.11 -9.18 -12.57
CA ILE A 354 -18.37 -8.02 -13.10
C ILE A 354 -19.31 -7.10 -13.90
N ALA A 355 -20.18 -7.65 -14.75
CA ALA A 355 -21.12 -6.86 -15.51
C ALA A 355 -22.13 -6.13 -14.62
N SER A 356 -22.62 -6.80 -13.56
CA SER A 356 -23.51 -6.19 -12.60
C SER A 356 -22.85 -5.05 -11.80
N GLU A 357 -21.61 -5.24 -11.37
CA GLU A 357 -20.82 -4.22 -10.67
C GLU A 357 -20.51 -3.02 -11.58
N ALA A 358 -20.11 -3.27 -12.83
CA ALA A 358 -19.87 -2.20 -13.80
C ALA A 358 -21.12 -1.35 -14.06
N ALA A 359 -22.31 -1.97 -14.06
CA ALA A 359 -23.57 -1.25 -14.26
C ALA A 359 -23.91 -0.28 -13.11
N LYS A 360 -23.44 -0.56 -11.88
CA LYS A 360 -23.63 0.33 -10.72
C LYS A 360 -22.83 1.63 -10.82
N ARG A 361 -21.74 1.67 -11.60
CA ARG A 361 -20.83 2.79 -11.79
C ARG A 361 -20.25 3.36 -10.47
N THR A 362 -20.05 2.50 -9.48
CA THR A 362 -19.46 2.86 -8.17
C THR A 362 -17.94 2.87 -8.20
N TYR A 363 -17.34 2.04 -9.06
CA TYR A 363 -15.89 2.03 -9.32
C TYR A 363 -15.45 3.30 -10.05
N LEU A 364 -14.16 3.62 -9.98
CA LEU A 364 -13.62 4.83 -10.58
C LEU A 364 -13.95 4.93 -12.07
N GLN A 365 -14.43 6.10 -12.46
CA GLN A 365 -14.82 6.43 -13.83
C GLN A 365 -13.87 7.48 -14.43
N PRO A 366 -13.70 7.54 -15.76
CA PRO A 366 -13.00 8.64 -16.40
C PRO A 366 -13.54 10.01 -15.95
N ALA A 367 -12.64 10.93 -15.65
CA ALA A 367 -12.81 12.25 -15.07
C ALA A 367 -12.82 12.29 -13.53
N ASP A 368 -12.95 11.17 -12.83
CA ASP A 368 -12.83 11.16 -11.37
C ASP A 368 -11.43 11.64 -10.91
N ARG A 369 -11.41 12.19 -9.70
CA ARG A 369 -10.20 12.62 -9.03
C ARG A 369 -10.08 11.90 -7.71
N VAL A 370 -8.94 11.24 -7.51
CA VAL A 370 -8.61 10.54 -6.27
C VAL A 370 -7.50 11.31 -5.58
N ARG A 371 -7.71 11.65 -4.31
CA ARG A 371 -6.69 12.24 -3.45
C ARG A 371 -6.40 11.31 -2.30
N TYR A 372 -5.16 10.87 -2.19
CA TYR A 372 -4.63 10.20 -1.02
C TYR A 372 -3.88 11.19 -0.16
N SER A 373 -4.02 11.10 1.16
CA SER A 373 -3.30 11.97 2.08
C SER A 373 -2.95 11.28 3.40
N SER A 374 -1.93 11.81 4.06
CA SER A 374 -1.54 11.42 5.40
C SER A 374 -1.06 12.65 6.17
N ASN A 375 -1.23 12.61 7.51
CA ASN A 375 -0.85 13.72 8.38
C ASN A 375 0.62 14.16 8.23
N TYR A 376 1.57 13.22 8.01
CA TYR A 376 3.01 13.55 7.91
C TYR A 376 3.64 13.21 6.55
N LEU A 377 2.95 12.41 5.73
CA LEU A 377 3.55 11.87 4.50
C LEU A 377 3.16 12.65 3.23
N GLY A 378 2.41 13.75 3.38
CA GLY A 378 1.94 14.55 2.26
C GLY A 378 0.71 13.97 1.57
N ALA A 379 0.56 14.28 0.28
CA ALA A 379 -0.60 13.86 -0.50
C ALA A 379 -0.25 13.50 -1.95
N ILE A 380 -1.14 12.71 -2.56
CA ILE A 380 -1.10 12.29 -3.96
C ILE A 380 -2.43 12.71 -4.60
N ASP A 381 -2.37 13.30 -5.79
CA ASP A 381 -3.53 13.63 -6.60
C ASP A 381 -3.49 12.82 -7.90
N THR A 382 -4.48 11.96 -8.13
CA THR A 382 -4.61 11.11 -9.31
C THR A 382 -5.85 11.48 -10.10
N ARG A 383 -5.74 11.59 -11.43
CA ARG A 383 -6.87 11.74 -12.33
C ARG A 383 -7.17 10.42 -13.02
N VAL A 384 -8.43 10.04 -13.04
CA VAL A 384 -8.88 8.88 -13.81
C VAL A 384 -9.11 9.32 -15.26
N ILE A 385 -8.51 8.60 -16.21
CA ILE A 385 -8.65 8.90 -17.64
C ILE A 385 -9.20 7.69 -18.41
N ALA A 386 -9.86 7.95 -19.51
CA ALA A 386 -10.20 6.90 -20.48
C ALA A 386 -8.94 6.42 -21.20
N PRO A 387 -8.91 5.19 -21.71
CA PRO A 387 -7.83 4.74 -22.60
C PRO A 387 -7.72 5.67 -23.81
N PRO A 388 -6.50 5.88 -24.34
CA PRO A 388 -6.32 6.63 -25.56
C PRO A 388 -7.19 6.00 -26.65
N ARG A 389 -7.86 6.83 -27.46
CA ARG A 389 -8.54 6.33 -28.67
C ARG A 389 -7.46 5.80 -29.59
N ASN A 390 -7.56 4.52 -29.95
CA ASN A 390 -6.80 4.02 -31.10
C ASN A 390 -7.48 4.62 -32.32
N ASP A 391 -6.96 5.74 -32.82
CA ASP A 391 -7.30 6.21 -34.16
C ASP A 391 -6.76 5.14 -35.13
N GLN A 392 -7.68 4.28 -35.60
CA GLN A 392 -7.42 3.30 -36.68
C GLN A 392 -7.39 4.03 -38.02
#